data_404e06645e4473700d8de8bfbb6130c9
#
_entry.id   404e06645e4473700d8de8bfbb6130c9
#
_cell.length_a   1.000
_cell.length_b   1.000
_cell.length_c   1.000
_cell.angle_alpha   90.00
_cell.angle_beta   90.00
_cell.angle_gamma   90.00
#
_symmetry.space_group_name_H-M   'P 1'
#
loop_
_entity.id
_entity.type
_entity.pdbx_description
1 polymer ?
#
loop_
_entity_poly.entity_id
_entity_poly.type
_entity_poly.pdbx_seq_one_letter_code
_entity_poly.pdbx_strand_id
1 'polypeptide(L)'
;MKQTTWPGRSDGSRFKALPLWSAKGGNHSDLHRTKHGNRTAASRSPSTDRRDYSTLPVELVTKIGLTLSHPSLSAASLACKAWCEALQQLRQAMMYMRWGKRFKHGRGGVSRNTDKALDAFLMGAACGSPMAMVDAGLIYWERGLKEKAVALYQKAAELGDPAGQCNLGISYLQAEPPNPKEAVKWLYCASYDGHTRAQYQLALCLHQGRGVNRNIQEAARWYLKAAEGGYLRAMYNVSLCYKFGEGLVRSYSQARKWMKQAADCGHSKAQYEYGVALFSKQEKMKAVVYLELATRAGESAAAHVKNVILQQLSATSRDHVMCIVDNWRASSSSS
;
A
#
# COMPACT_ATOMS: atom_id res chain seq x y z
N MET A 1 32.74 -25.82 5.32
CA MET A 1 31.91 -24.65 5.71
C MET A 1 32.69 -23.40 5.31
N LYS A 2 32.34 -22.78 4.18
CA LYS A 2 32.94 -21.50 3.74
C LYS A 2 31.99 -20.38 4.16
N GLN A 3 32.44 -19.55 5.11
CA GLN A 3 31.79 -18.31 5.46
C GLN A 3 31.87 -17.35 4.28
N THR A 4 30.75 -17.05 3.65
CA THR A 4 30.65 -15.98 2.65
C THR A 4 30.52 -14.66 3.40
N THR A 5 31.64 -13.94 3.50
CA THR A 5 31.67 -12.54 3.96
C THR A 5 31.04 -11.65 2.88
N TRP A 6 30.02 -10.91 3.26
CA TRP A 6 29.39 -9.89 2.44
C TRP A 6 30.25 -8.61 2.43
N PRO A 7 30.45 -7.92 1.31
CA PRO A 7 31.25 -6.71 1.27
C PRO A 7 30.54 -5.57 2.05
N GLY A 8 31.08 -5.23 3.19
CA GLY A 8 30.71 -4.03 3.94
C GLY A 8 31.24 -2.79 3.21
N ARG A 9 30.37 -1.86 2.86
CA ARG A 9 30.77 -0.49 2.50
C ARG A 9 30.76 0.39 3.74
N SER A 10 31.92 0.90 4.10
CA SER A 10 32.10 2.05 4.98
C SER A 10 31.78 3.32 4.20
N ASP A 11 30.55 3.85 4.34
CA ASP A 11 30.25 5.22 3.98
C ASP A 11 30.06 6.03 5.26
N GLY A 12 31.07 6.86 5.52
CA GLY A 12 31.10 7.79 6.64
C GLY A 12 30.13 8.95 6.43
N SER A 13 28.83 8.68 6.52
CA SER A 13 27.84 9.75 6.62
C SER A 13 27.64 10.13 8.08
N ARG A 14 28.18 11.30 8.45
CA ARG A 14 27.96 11.96 9.74
C ARG A 14 26.46 12.17 9.96
N PHE A 15 25.89 11.50 10.94
CA PHE A 15 24.53 11.74 11.40
C PHE A 15 24.42 13.14 12.02
N LYS A 16 23.68 14.05 11.40
CA LYS A 16 23.16 15.24 12.06
C LYS A 16 22.00 14.81 12.94
N ALA A 17 22.14 15.07 14.24
CA ALA A 17 21.07 14.87 15.21
C ALA A 17 19.86 15.74 14.85
N LEU A 18 18.69 15.13 14.75
CA LEU A 18 17.42 15.83 14.60
C LEU A 18 17.01 16.43 15.95
N PRO A 19 16.47 17.64 15.98
CA PRO A 19 16.08 18.31 17.21
C PRO A 19 14.83 17.63 17.82
N LEU A 20 14.87 17.41 19.10
CA LEU A 20 13.75 16.96 19.92
C LEU A 20 12.61 17.98 19.86
N TRP A 21 11.41 17.51 19.58
CA TRP A 21 10.17 18.28 19.52
C TRP A 21 9.88 18.91 20.88
N SER A 22 9.95 20.25 20.98
CA SER A 22 9.43 21.00 22.10
C SER A 22 8.01 21.47 21.79
N ALA A 23 7.07 21.01 22.59
CA ALA A 23 5.71 21.51 22.56
C ALA A 23 5.69 23.00 23.01
N LYS A 24 5.22 23.89 22.13
CA LYS A 24 4.90 25.28 22.47
C LYS A 24 3.51 25.34 23.08
N GLY A 25 3.43 25.76 24.35
CA GLY A 25 2.25 26.40 24.93
C GLY A 25 2.65 27.81 25.29
N GLY A 26 1.94 28.80 24.72
CA GLY A 26 2.21 30.20 24.96
C GLY A 26 1.46 30.76 26.17
N ASN A 27 1.92 31.83 26.76
CA ASN A 27 1.36 33.18 26.80
C ASN A 27 1.94 34.05 27.92
N HIS A 28 2.39 35.20 27.49
CA HIS A 28 2.24 36.58 28.01
C HIS A 28 2.62 36.96 29.46
N SER A 29 3.45 37.94 29.41
CA SER A 29 3.46 39.29 30.01
C SER A 29 4.31 39.55 31.24
N ASP A 30 5.24 40.45 30.96
CA ASP A 30 5.62 41.67 31.65
C ASP A 30 6.38 41.69 32.97
N LEU A 31 7.59 42.27 32.80
CA LEU A 31 8.18 43.36 33.59
C LEU A 31 8.23 43.26 35.14
N HIS A 32 9.35 43.11 35.72
CA HIS A 32 10.11 44.18 36.38
C HIS A 32 11.35 43.66 37.10
N ARG A 33 12.39 44.47 36.97
CA ARG A 33 13.69 44.53 37.56
C ARG A 33 13.61 44.72 39.09
N THR A 34 14.38 43.97 39.90
CA THR A 34 15.22 44.53 40.94
C THR A 34 16.21 43.51 41.50
N LYS A 35 17.31 44.06 41.99
CA LYS A 35 18.55 43.46 42.45
C LYS A 35 18.48 42.95 43.91
N HIS A 36 19.46 42.11 44.22
CA HIS A 36 20.12 41.82 45.47
C HIS A 36 19.60 40.68 46.34
N GLY A 37 20.53 39.76 46.62
CA GLY A 37 20.72 39.26 47.96
C GLY A 37 20.95 37.78 48.15
N ASN A 38 22.20 37.37 48.21
CA ASN A 38 22.81 36.34 49.06
C ASN A 38 22.23 34.90 49.19
N ARG A 39 23.06 33.98 48.74
CA ARG A 39 23.50 32.70 49.38
C ARG A 39 22.56 32.04 50.38
N THR A 40 22.07 30.87 50.02
CA THR A 40 22.25 29.62 50.77
C THR A 40 22.13 28.42 49.82
N ALA A 41 23.14 27.58 49.82
CA ALA A 41 23.17 26.34 49.08
C ALA A 41 22.13 25.34 49.66
N ALA A 42 21.04 25.14 48.98
CA ALA A 42 20.18 24.00 49.17
C ALA A 42 20.34 23.08 47.96
N SER A 43 20.97 21.96 48.18
CA SER A 43 21.07 20.86 47.25
C SER A 43 19.70 20.43 46.78
N ARG A 44 19.23 21.00 45.65
CA ARG A 44 18.13 20.44 44.89
C ARG A 44 18.69 19.31 44.05
N SER A 45 18.49 18.07 44.48
CA SER A 45 18.51 16.90 43.62
C SER A 45 17.56 17.12 42.49
N PRO A 46 17.99 17.03 41.21
CA PRO A 46 17.07 16.99 40.11
C PRO A 46 16.33 15.67 40.19
N SER A 47 15.07 15.70 40.59
CA SER A 47 14.15 14.60 40.40
C SER A 47 13.85 14.55 38.88
N THR A 48 14.80 14.12 38.10
CA THR A 48 14.53 13.57 36.80
C THR A 48 13.82 12.25 37.04
N ASP A 49 12.52 12.27 36.97
CA ASP A 49 11.68 11.08 36.78
C ASP A 49 12.07 10.48 35.42
N ARG A 50 13.26 9.90 35.37
CA ARG A 50 13.70 9.08 34.24
C ARG A 50 12.91 7.80 34.35
N ARG A 51 11.74 7.79 33.70
CA ARG A 51 11.01 6.55 33.52
C ARG A 51 11.96 5.53 32.92
N ASP A 52 12.31 4.55 33.73
CA ASP A 52 13.22 3.49 33.32
C ASP A 52 12.45 2.51 32.43
N TYR A 53 12.55 2.70 31.13
CA TYR A 53 11.95 1.82 30.15
C TYR A 53 12.70 0.49 29.96
N SER A 54 13.81 0.27 30.68
CA SER A 54 14.57 -1.00 30.63
C SER A 54 13.81 -2.18 31.26
N THR A 55 12.81 -1.86 32.09
CA THR A 55 11.98 -2.86 32.80
C THR A 55 10.71 -3.25 32.03
N LEU A 56 10.50 -2.70 30.86
CA LEU A 56 9.33 -3.07 30.05
C LEU A 56 9.39 -4.54 29.61
N PRO A 57 8.25 -5.28 29.69
CA PRO A 57 8.16 -6.63 29.15
C PRO A 57 8.57 -6.69 27.68
N VAL A 58 9.27 -7.76 27.29
CA VAL A 58 9.79 -7.97 25.92
C VAL A 58 8.68 -7.85 24.87
N GLU A 59 7.47 -8.33 25.20
CA GLU A 59 6.29 -8.28 24.32
C GLU A 59 5.88 -6.84 24.02
N LEU A 60 5.92 -5.95 25.02
CA LEU A 60 5.60 -4.54 24.84
C LEU A 60 6.67 -3.82 24.04
N VAL A 61 7.95 -4.09 24.33
CA VAL A 61 9.08 -3.55 23.55
C VAL A 61 8.98 -3.98 22.09
N THR A 62 8.65 -5.24 21.82
CA THR A 62 8.47 -5.77 20.48
C THR A 62 7.27 -5.11 19.76
N LYS A 63 6.13 -4.96 20.45
CA LYS A 63 4.96 -4.24 19.90
C LYS A 63 5.28 -2.79 19.54
N ILE A 64 6.00 -2.07 20.40
CA ILE A 64 6.48 -0.72 20.10
C ILE A 64 7.42 -0.74 18.88
N GLY A 65 8.34 -1.71 18.86
CA GLY A 65 9.29 -1.88 17.75
C GLY A 65 8.62 -2.09 16.39
N LEU A 66 7.49 -2.80 16.35
CA LEU A 66 6.73 -3.04 15.12
C LEU A 66 6.16 -1.75 14.49
N THR A 67 5.96 -0.70 15.29
CA THR A 67 5.48 0.61 14.80
C THR A 67 6.61 1.53 14.30
N LEU A 68 7.87 1.16 14.56
CA LEU A 68 9.02 2.00 14.26
C LEU A 68 9.54 1.78 12.82
N SER A 69 10.02 2.86 12.20
CA SER A 69 10.81 2.77 10.98
C SER A 69 12.18 2.12 11.27
N HIS A 70 12.83 1.58 10.24
CA HIS A 70 14.15 0.94 10.41
C HIS A 70 15.21 1.85 11.11
N PRO A 71 15.36 3.15 10.78
CA PRO A 71 16.28 4.02 11.50
C PRO A 71 15.90 4.20 12.97
N SER A 72 14.60 4.41 13.25
CA SER A 72 14.07 4.57 14.62
C SER A 72 14.23 3.30 15.44
N LEU A 73 14.01 2.14 14.83
CA LEU A 73 14.22 0.85 15.47
C LEU A 73 15.69 0.61 15.83
N SER A 74 16.60 0.99 14.91
CA SER A 74 18.04 0.91 15.17
C SER A 74 18.45 1.82 16.32
N ALA A 75 17.91 3.04 16.38
CA ALA A 75 18.15 3.97 17.49
C ALA A 75 17.57 3.45 18.81
N ALA A 76 16.33 2.94 18.80
CA ALA A 76 15.69 2.36 19.98
C ALA A 76 16.47 1.18 20.55
N SER A 77 17.06 0.34 19.70
CA SER A 77 17.87 -0.79 20.14
C SER A 77 19.21 -0.40 20.80
N LEU A 78 19.61 0.86 20.69
CA LEU A 78 20.80 1.40 21.37
C LEU A 78 20.46 1.99 22.75
N ALA A 79 19.17 2.08 23.11
CA ALA A 79 18.75 2.69 24.37
C ALA A 79 19.23 1.92 25.61
N CYS A 80 19.12 0.60 25.57
CA CYS A 80 19.68 -0.28 26.61
C CYS A 80 19.84 -1.70 26.06
N LYS A 81 20.57 -2.54 26.82
CA LYS A 81 20.84 -3.95 26.46
C LYS A 81 19.55 -4.75 26.26
N ALA A 82 18.58 -4.62 27.16
CA ALA A 82 17.29 -5.31 27.08
C ALA A 82 16.53 -4.98 25.79
N TRP A 83 16.50 -3.72 25.39
CA TRP A 83 15.90 -3.29 24.11
C TRP A 83 16.68 -3.81 22.89
N CYS A 84 18.02 -3.83 22.99
CA CYS A 84 18.85 -4.40 21.92
C CYS A 84 18.52 -5.87 21.68
N GLU A 85 18.40 -6.66 22.73
CA GLU A 85 18.08 -8.08 22.66
C GLU A 85 16.64 -8.31 22.18
N ALA A 86 15.67 -7.61 22.77
CA ALA A 86 14.25 -7.71 22.38
C ALA A 86 13.99 -7.35 20.91
N LEU A 87 14.71 -6.35 20.38
CA LEU A 87 14.51 -5.87 19.01
C LEU A 87 15.43 -6.54 17.98
N GLN A 88 16.31 -7.45 18.40
CA GLN A 88 17.29 -8.08 17.51
C GLN A 88 16.63 -8.81 16.35
N GLN A 89 15.64 -9.67 16.63
CA GLN A 89 14.92 -10.42 15.58
C GLN A 89 14.19 -9.48 14.61
N LEU A 90 13.55 -8.44 15.12
CA LEU A 90 12.84 -7.47 14.31
C LEU A 90 13.79 -6.67 13.39
N ARG A 91 14.97 -6.30 13.90
CA ARG A 91 16.01 -5.64 13.11
C ARG A 91 16.51 -6.53 11.97
N GLN A 92 16.76 -7.81 12.29
CA GLN A 92 17.16 -8.80 11.28
C GLN A 92 16.08 -8.99 10.22
N ALA A 93 14.82 -9.12 10.65
CA ALA A 93 13.69 -9.23 9.74
C ALA A 93 13.62 -8.04 8.77
N MET A 94 13.73 -6.81 9.29
CA MET A 94 13.72 -5.59 8.47
C MET A 94 14.91 -5.50 7.51
N MET A 95 16.09 -5.95 7.94
CA MET A 95 17.28 -6.01 7.08
C MET A 95 17.05 -6.97 5.92
N TYR A 96 16.57 -8.19 6.19
CA TYR A 96 16.26 -9.17 5.15
C TYR A 96 15.17 -8.69 4.19
N MET A 97 14.12 -8.03 4.70
CA MET A 97 13.09 -7.39 3.88
C MET A 97 13.69 -6.36 2.90
N ARG A 98 14.59 -5.51 3.38
CA ARG A 98 15.26 -4.51 2.51
C ARG A 98 16.09 -5.21 1.43
N TRP A 99 16.86 -6.22 1.77
CA TRP A 99 17.64 -6.99 0.81
C TRP A 99 16.75 -7.70 -0.20
N GLY A 100 15.69 -8.38 0.26
CA GLY A 100 14.72 -9.03 -0.61
C GLY A 100 14.11 -8.06 -1.62
N LYS A 101 13.67 -6.87 -1.19
CA LYS A 101 13.14 -5.83 -2.09
C LYS A 101 14.20 -5.29 -3.06
N ARG A 102 15.46 -5.14 -2.63
CA ARG A 102 16.55 -4.71 -3.52
C ARG A 102 16.79 -5.73 -4.64
N PHE A 103 16.87 -7.02 -4.32
CA PHE A 103 17.03 -8.09 -5.30
C PHE A 103 15.80 -8.24 -6.21
N LYS A 104 14.58 -8.14 -5.64
CA LYS A 104 13.32 -8.24 -6.40
C LYS A 104 13.21 -7.16 -7.48
N HIS A 105 13.65 -5.93 -7.18
CA HIS A 105 13.48 -4.78 -8.07
C HIS A 105 14.77 -4.30 -8.76
N GLY A 106 15.91 -4.88 -8.46
CA GLY A 106 17.20 -4.45 -9.03
C GLY A 106 17.60 -3.04 -8.59
N ARG A 107 17.41 -2.69 -7.30
CA ARG A 107 17.67 -1.34 -6.78
C ARG A 107 18.97 -1.28 -5.96
N GLY A 108 19.61 -0.10 -5.91
CA GLY A 108 20.77 0.15 -5.06
C GLY A 108 22.03 -0.59 -5.51
N GLY A 109 22.29 -0.63 -6.80
CA GLY A 109 23.49 -1.23 -7.37
C GLY A 109 23.50 -2.77 -7.43
N VAL A 110 22.32 -3.39 -7.23
CA VAL A 110 22.16 -4.86 -7.28
C VAL A 110 21.32 -5.22 -8.48
N SER A 111 21.74 -6.21 -9.29
CA SER A 111 20.93 -6.76 -10.38
C SER A 111 19.68 -7.47 -9.84
N ARG A 112 18.60 -7.43 -10.63
CA ARG A 112 17.37 -8.18 -10.29
C ARG A 112 17.67 -9.67 -10.22
N ASN A 113 17.34 -10.29 -9.08
CA ASN A 113 17.52 -11.72 -8.86
C ASN A 113 16.42 -12.24 -7.92
N THR A 114 15.47 -12.99 -8.49
CA THR A 114 14.30 -13.49 -7.75
C THR A 114 14.66 -14.62 -6.78
N ASP A 115 15.75 -15.38 -7.01
CA ASP A 115 16.16 -16.43 -6.08
C ASP A 115 16.79 -15.83 -4.82
N LYS A 116 17.71 -14.88 -4.98
CA LYS A 116 18.26 -14.13 -3.84
C LYS A 116 17.21 -13.33 -3.10
N ALA A 117 16.19 -12.84 -3.82
CA ALA A 117 15.06 -12.16 -3.18
C ALA A 117 14.25 -13.14 -2.31
N LEU A 118 13.97 -14.34 -2.84
CA LEU A 118 13.26 -15.38 -2.11
C LEU A 118 14.01 -15.81 -0.86
N ASP A 119 15.32 -16.09 -0.97
CA ASP A 119 16.16 -16.47 0.16
C ASP A 119 16.14 -15.39 1.26
N ALA A 120 16.28 -14.13 0.87
CA ALA A 120 16.20 -13.01 1.81
C ALA A 120 14.82 -12.91 2.47
N PHE A 121 13.74 -13.07 1.72
CA PHE A 121 12.39 -13.05 2.31
C PHE A 121 12.14 -14.25 3.22
N LEU A 122 12.64 -15.44 2.90
CA LEU A 122 12.53 -16.61 3.77
C LEU A 122 13.30 -16.42 5.09
N MET A 123 14.49 -15.80 5.03
CA MET A 123 15.23 -15.43 6.24
C MET A 123 14.45 -14.39 7.07
N GLY A 124 13.83 -13.41 6.44
CA GLY A 124 12.95 -12.45 7.11
C GLY A 124 11.71 -13.10 7.71
N ALA A 125 11.12 -14.09 7.02
CA ALA A 125 10.00 -14.89 7.52
C ALA A 125 10.40 -15.74 8.74
N ALA A 126 11.60 -16.32 8.73
CA ALA A 126 12.14 -17.06 9.88
C ALA A 126 12.35 -16.16 11.10
N CYS A 127 12.62 -14.86 10.91
CA CYS A 127 12.65 -13.85 11.95
C CYS A 127 11.24 -13.34 12.35
N GLY A 128 10.15 -14.00 11.91
CA GLY A 128 8.78 -13.66 12.29
C GLY A 128 8.15 -12.49 11.55
N SER A 129 8.71 -12.01 10.42
CA SER A 129 8.13 -10.89 9.66
C SER A 129 6.97 -11.36 8.77
N PRO A 130 5.72 -10.91 9.03
CA PRO A 130 4.58 -11.26 8.19
C PRO A 130 4.71 -10.73 6.76
N MET A 131 5.24 -9.51 6.60
CA MET A 131 5.49 -8.93 5.28
C MET A 131 6.49 -9.77 4.46
N ALA A 132 7.52 -10.34 5.10
CA ALA A 132 8.46 -11.22 4.42
C ALA A 132 7.82 -12.54 4.00
N MET A 133 6.93 -13.09 4.85
CA MET A 133 6.12 -14.27 4.51
C MET A 133 5.26 -14.02 3.27
N VAL A 134 4.60 -12.85 3.20
CA VAL A 134 3.78 -12.46 2.05
C VAL A 134 4.63 -12.30 0.79
N ASP A 135 5.75 -11.59 0.86
CA ASP A 135 6.62 -11.38 -0.31
C ASP A 135 7.25 -12.71 -0.82
N ALA A 136 7.65 -13.62 0.08
CA ALA A 136 8.10 -14.97 -0.28
C ALA A 136 6.96 -15.81 -0.89
N GLY A 137 5.77 -15.74 -0.28
CA GLY A 137 4.58 -16.40 -0.79
C GLY A 137 4.21 -15.95 -2.20
N LEU A 138 4.30 -14.66 -2.51
CA LEU A 138 4.07 -14.14 -3.87
C LEU A 138 5.05 -14.75 -4.89
N ILE A 139 6.34 -14.87 -4.54
CA ILE A 139 7.33 -15.50 -5.43
C ILE A 139 7.01 -16.99 -5.63
N TYR A 140 6.63 -17.70 -4.56
CA TYR A 140 6.21 -19.10 -4.71
C TYR A 140 4.96 -19.24 -5.57
N TRP A 141 3.99 -18.35 -5.42
CA TRP A 141 2.78 -18.34 -6.23
C TRP A 141 3.08 -18.11 -7.71
N GLU A 142 3.95 -17.14 -8.04
CA GLU A 142 4.42 -16.87 -9.40
C GLU A 142 5.15 -18.07 -10.03
N ARG A 143 5.79 -18.91 -9.21
CA ARG A 143 6.46 -20.14 -9.64
C ARG A 143 5.54 -21.36 -9.72
N GLY A 144 4.25 -21.21 -9.43
CA GLY A 144 3.28 -22.32 -9.41
C GLY A 144 3.35 -23.21 -8.16
N LEU A 145 4.20 -22.89 -7.18
CA LEU A 145 4.32 -23.62 -5.90
C LEU A 145 3.26 -23.14 -4.91
N LYS A 146 1.99 -23.39 -5.25
CA LYS A 146 0.82 -22.83 -4.57
C LYS A 146 0.74 -23.25 -3.10
N GLU A 147 1.05 -24.49 -2.78
CA GLU A 147 0.98 -25.04 -1.41
C GLU A 147 1.96 -24.30 -0.48
N LYS A 148 3.19 -24.06 -0.96
CA LYS A 148 4.19 -23.28 -0.20
C LYS A 148 3.77 -21.83 -0.01
N ALA A 149 3.16 -21.23 -1.03
CA ALA A 149 2.64 -19.87 -0.95
C ALA A 149 1.51 -19.77 0.08
N VAL A 150 0.53 -20.68 0.03
CA VAL A 150 -0.61 -20.71 0.96
C VAL A 150 -0.15 -20.91 2.40
N ALA A 151 0.81 -21.81 2.65
CA ALA A 151 1.37 -22.00 3.99
C ALA A 151 2.02 -20.72 4.56
N LEU A 152 2.69 -19.92 3.74
CA LEU A 152 3.25 -18.63 4.15
C LEU A 152 2.18 -17.56 4.35
N TYR A 153 1.17 -17.50 3.47
CA TYR A 153 0.04 -16.58 3.63
C TYR A 153 -0.75 -16.88 4.90
N GLN A 154 -0.94 -18.17 5.22
CA GLN A 154 -1.63 -18.58 6.44
C GLN A 154 -0.86 -18.09 7.68
N LYS A 155 0.45 -18.33 7.76
CA LYS A 155 1.26 -17.82 8.88
C LYS A 155 1.19 -16.30 9.00
N ALA A 156 1.27 -15.58 7.89
CA ALA A 156 1.15 -14.11 7.91
C ALA A 156 -0.25 -13.66 8.36
N ALA A 157 -1.30 -14.35 7.91
CA ALA A 157 -2.69 -14.06 8.28
C ALA A 157 -2.97 -14.30 9.76
N GLU A 158 -2.43 -15.38 10.33
CA GLU A 158 -2.52 -15.70 11.77
C GLU A 158 -1.79 -14.65 12.64
N LEU A 159 -0.74 -14.03 12.10
CA LEU A 159 -0.06 -12.89 12.72
C LEU A 159 -0.80 -11.55 12.53
N GLY A 160 -1.98 -11.58 11.91
CA GLY A 160 -2.82 -10.41 11.71
C GLY A 160 -2.39 -9.50 10.53
N ASP A 161 -1.53 -9.97 9.60
CA ASP A 161 -1.14 -9.17 8.44
C ASP A 161 -2.27 -9.09 7.41
N PRO A 162 -2.78 -7.89 7.07
CA PRO A 162 -3.91 -7.77 6.16
C PRO A 162 -3.61 -8.21 4.73
N ALA A 163 -2.35 -8.12 4.28
CA ALA A 163 -1.95 -8.59 2.96
C ALA A 163 -1.88 -10.13 2.93
N GLY A 164 -1.40 -10.74 4.03
CA GLY A 164 -1.44 -12.18 4.24
C GLY A 164 -2.87 -12.72 4.21
N GLN A 165 -3.77 -12.12 5.00
CA GLN A 165 -5.19 -12.45 5.04
C GLN A 165 -5.86 -12.30 3.66
N CYS A 166 -5.58 -11.22 2.93
CA CYS A 166 -6.10 -10.99 1.58
C CYS A 166 -5.63 -12.06 0.60
N ASN A 167 -4.32 -12.36 0.58
CA ASN A 167 -3.76 -13.35 -0.33
C ASN A 167 -4.24 -14.77 0.02
N LEU A 168 -4.37 -15.11 1.30
CA LEU A 168 -4.96 -16.38 1.75
C LEU A 168 -6.41 -16.51 1.29
N GLY A 169 -7.22 -15.47 1.48
CA GLY A 169 -8.61 -15.44 1.01
C GLY A 169 -8.71 -15.64 -0.50
N ILE A 170 -7.88 -14.97 -1.28
CA ILE A 170 -7.80 -15.14 -2.74
C ILE A 170 -7.37 -16.56 -3.10
N SER A 171 -6.41 -17.13 -2.38
CA SER A 171 -5.95 -18.50 -2.61
C SER A 171 -7.07 -19.53 -2.40
N TYR A 172 -7.89 -19.37 -1.37
CA TYR A 172 -9.08 -20.23 -1.16
C TYR A 172 -10.14 -20.07 -2.25
N LEU A 173 -10.29 -18.89 -2.85
CA LEU A 173 -11.17 -18.70 -4.01
C LEU A 173 -10.67 -19.41 -5.27
N GLN A 174 -9.35 -19.61 -5.39
CA GLN A 174 -8.68 -20.20 -6.55
C GLN A 174 -8.21 -21.64 -6.33
N ALA A 175 -8.47 -22.19 -5.14
CA ALA A 175 -8.15 -23.59 -4.82
C ALA A 175 -9.01 -24.58 -5.63
N GLU A 176 -8.55 -25.80 -5.74
CA GLU A 176 -9.27 -26.91 -6.36
C GLU A 176 -9.41 -28.06 -5.36
N PRO A 177 -10.61 -28.29 -4.77
CA PRO A 177 -11.86 -27.52 -4.93
C PRO A 177 -11.81 -26.14 -4.22
N PRO A 178 -12.57 -25.14 -4.72
CA PRO A 178 -12.62 -23.82 -4.09
C PRO A 178 -13.29 -23.87 -2.70
N ASN A 179 -12.77 -23.08 -1.76
CA ASN A 179 -13.39 -22.89 -0.46
C ASN A 179 -13.79 -21.40 -0.23
N PRO A 180 -14.91 -20.96 -0.84
CA PRO A 180 -15.29 -19.56 -0.78
C PRO A 180 -15.77 -19.11 0.60
N LYS A 181 -16.25 -20.03 1.47
CA LYS A 181 -16.66 -19.68 2.84
C LYS A 181 -15.46 -19.23 3.68
N GLU A 182 -14.38 -19.99 3.66
CA GLU A 182 -13.14 -19.62 4.36
C GLU A 182 -12.50 -18.38 3.73
N ALA A 183 -12.52 -18.27 2.40
CA ALA A 183 -12.04 -17.09 1.71
C ALA A 183 -12.70 -15.81 2.22
N VAL A 184 -14.04 -15.81 2.31
CA VAL A 184 -14.81 -14.64 2.76
C VAL A 184 -14.47 -14.25 4.20
N LYS A 185 -14.25 -15.20 5.12
CA LYS A 185 -13.82 -14.91 6.50
C LYS A 185 -12.52 -14.09 6.52
N TRP A 186 -11.50 -14.57 5.82
CA TRP A 186 -10.21 -13.89 5.76
C TRP A 186 -10.26 -12.54 5.02
N LEU A 187 -11.10 -12.45 3.97
CA LEU A 187 -11.33 -11.20 3.26
C LEU A 187 -12.04 -10.16 4.15
N TYR A 188 -12.98 -10.58 5.02
CA TYR A 188 -13.56 -9.66 5.99
C TYR A 188 -12.51 -9.11 6.96
N CYS A 189 -11.66 -9.97 7.55
CA CYS A 189 -10.60 -9.53 8.44
C CYS A 189 -9.72 -8.45 7.77
N ALA A 190 -9.15 -8.77 6.61
CA ALA A 190 -8.31 -7.81 5.88
C ALA A 190 -9.04 -6.53 5.46
N SER A 191 -10.35 -6.62 5.18
CA SER A 191 -11.16 -5.46 4.77
C SER A 191 -11.43 -4.51 5.92
N TYR A 192 -11.64 -5.00 7.13
CA TYR A 192 -11.79 -4.19 8.33
C TYR A 192 -10.49 -3.47 8.68
N ASP A 193 -9.35 -4.10 8.44
CA ASP A 193 -8.01 -3.49 8.60
C ASP A 193 -7.65 -2.52 7.46
N GLY A 194 -8.59 -2.21 6.59
CA GLY A 194 -8.44 -1.20 5.54
C GLY A 194 -7.70 -1.66 4.27
N HIS A 195 -7.44 -2.96 4.09
CA HIS A 195 -6.73 -3.45 2.92
C HIS A 195 -7.61 -3.35 1.65
N THR A 196 -7.33 -2.38 0.79
CA THR A 196 -8.18 -1.99 -0.35
C THR A 196 -8.44 -3.11 -1.36
N ARG A 197 -7.45 -3.98 -1.62
CA ARG A 197 -7.63 -5.15 -2.49
C ARG A 197 -8.57 -6.18 -1.87
N ALA A 198 -8.51 -6.37 -0.53
CA ALA A 198 -9.43 -7.27 0.17
C ALA A 198 -10.86 -6.73 0.14
N GLN A 199 -11.04 -5.43 0.38
CA GLN A 199 -12.34 -4.77 0.27
C GLN A 199 -12.98 -4.98 -1.11
N TYR A 200 -12.19 -4.86 -2.18
CA TYR A 200 -12.66 -5.13 -3.53
C TYR A 200 -13.03 -6.60 -3.75
N GLN A 201 -12.20 -7.55 -3.28
CA GLN A 201 -12.47 -8.98 -3.42
C GLN A 201 -13.70 -9.41 -2.60
N LEU A 202 -13.85 -8.87 -1.39
CA LEU A 202 -15.03 -9.09 -0.56
C LEU A 202 -16.31 -8.56 -1.25
N ALA A 203 -16.22 -7.36 -1.83
CA ALA A 203 -17.33 -6.78 -2.60
C ALA A 203 -17.73 -7.66 -3.79
N LEU A 204 -16.77 -8.26 -4.49
CA LEU A 204 -17.06 -9.23 -5.55
C LEU A 204 -17.78 -10.48 -5.01
N CYS A 205 -17.32 -11.02 -3.88
CA CYS A 205 -17.95 -12.19 -3.24
C CYS A 205 -19.40 -11.88 -2.83
N LEU A 206 -19.64 -10.73 -2.22
CA LEU A 206 -20.99 -10.27 -1.83
C LEU A 206 -21.89 -10.00 -3.04
N HIS A 207 -21.36 -9.43 -4.10
CA HIS A 207 -22.11 -9.16 -5.33
C HIS A 207 -22.53 -10.43 -6.05
N GLN A 208 -21.67 -11.46 -6.05
CA GLN A 208 -21.91 -12.74 -6.72
C GLN A 208 -22.60 -13.77 -5.82
N GLY A 209 -22.65 -13.58 -4.49
CA GLY A 209 -23.11 -14.59 -3.53
C GLY A 209 -22.12 -15.75 -3.37
N ARG A 210 -20.81 -15.49 -3.56
CA ARG A 210 -19.78 -16.53 -3.52
C ARG A 210 -19.25 -16.71 -2.09
N GLY A 211 -19.64 -17.79 -1.43
CA GLY A 211 -19.26 -18.10 -0.05
C GLY A 211 -20.03 -17.31 1.02
N VAL A 212 -20.91 -16.41 0.61
CA VAL A 212 -21.75 -15.56 1.46
C VAL A 212 -23.08 -15.30 0.72
N ASN A 213 -24.14 -14.98 1.43
CA ASN A 213 -25.39 -14.56 0.80
C ASN A 213 -25.18 -13.30 -0.03
N ARG A 214 -25.76 -13.30 -1.25
CA ARG A 214 -25.66 -12.14 -2.15
C ARG A 214 -26.25 -10.90 -1.49
N ASN A 215 -25.45 -9.85 -1.38
CA ASN A 215 -25.86 -8.56 -0.82
C ASN A 215 -25.23 -7.41 -1.63
N ILE A 216 -26.02 -6.89 -2.57
CA ILE A 216 -25.57 -5.85 -3.52
C ILE A 216 -25.29 -4.52 -2.80
N GLN A 217 -26.08 -4.17 -1.78
CA GLN A 217 -25.93 -2.93 -1.01
C GLN A 217 -24.62 -2.95 -0.23
N GLU A 218 -24.32 -4.04 0.43
CA GLU A 218 -23.06 -4.20 1.15
C GLU A 218 -21.86 -4.25 0.20
N ALA A 219 -21.99 -4.97 -0.92
CA ALA A 219 -20.97 -5.00 -1.96
C ALA A 219 -20.61 -3.60 -2.46
N ALA A 220 -21.62 -2.77 -2.74
CA ALA A 220 -21.41 -1.41 -3.21
C ALA A 220 -20.71 -0.51 -2.17
N ARG A 221 -21.01 -0.71 -0.87
CA ARG A 221 -20.30 -0.02 0.23
C ARG A 221 -18.83 -0.41 0.30
N TRP A 222 -18.51 -1.69 0.13
CA TRP A 222 -17.13 -2.16 0.11
C TRP A 222 -16.38 -1.72 -1.16
N TYR A 223 -17.05 -1.67 -2.32
CA TYR A 223 -16.47 -1.07 -3.52
C TYR A 223 -16.13 0.41 -3.31
N LEU A 224 -17.03 1.17 -2.66
CA LEU A 224 -16.78 2.57 -2.32
C LEU A 224 -15.55 2.74 -1.44
N LYS A 225 -15.45 2.00 -0.33
CA LYS A 225 -14.27 2.03 0.55
C LYS A 225 -12.98 1.70 -0.21
N ALA A 226 -12.99 0.65 -1.04
CA ALA A 226 -11.84 0.29 -1.85
C ALA A 226 -11.47 1.39 -2.87
N ALA A 227 -12.47 2.05 -3.46
CA ALA A 227 -12.26 3.13 -4.42
C ALA A 227 -11.70 4.40 -3.75
N GLU A 228 -12.21 4.76 -2.58
CA GLU A 228 -11.70 5.85 -1.74
C GLU A 228 -10.25 5.57 -1.30
N GLY A 229 -9.91 4.32 -1.02
CA GLY A 229 -8.54 3.86 -0.80
C GLY A 229 -7.68 3.75 -2.05
N GLY A 230 -8.15 4.24 -3.20
CA GLY A 230 -7.35 4.30 -4.43
C GLY A 230 -7.35 3.01 -5.27
N TYR A 231 -8.17 2.00 -4.95
CA TYR A 231 -8.16 0.76 -5.73
C TYR A 231 -8.85 0.94 -7.08
N LEU A 232 -8.08 0.93 -8.14
CA LEU A 232 -8.45 1.29 -9.51
C LEU A 232 -9.70 0.54 -10.05
N ARG A 233 -9.73 -0.79 -9.86
CA ARG A 233 -10.87 -1.61 -10.32
C ARG A 233 -12.15 -1.31 -9.54
N ALA A 234 -12.02 -0.91 -8.26
CA ALA A 234 -13.16 -0.51 -7.46
C ALA A 234 -13.77 0.82 -7.93
N MET A 235 -12.95 1.81 -8.31
CA MET A 235 -13.44 3.07 -8.88
C MET A 235 -14.32 2.84 -10.11
N TYR A 236 -13.90 1.94 -11.00
CA TYR A 236 -14.69 1.55 -12.16
C TYR A 236 -16.01 0.89 -11.74
N ASN A 237 -15.99 -0.09 -10.83
CA ASN A 237 -17.21 -0.75 -10.37
C ASN A 237 -18.17 0.20 -9.64
N VAL A 238 -17.65 1.13 -8.82
CA VAL A 238 -18.46 2.19 -8.19
C VAL A 238 -19.16 3.06 -9.24
N SER A 239 -18.47 3.38 -10.34
CA SER A 239 -19.09 4.13 -11.42
C SER A 239 -20.27 3.38 -12.05
N LEU A 240 -20.16 2.06 -12.18
CA LEU A 240 -21.24 1.21 -12.68
C LEU A 240 -22.40 1.12 -11.66
N CYS A 241 -22.08 0.96 -10.36
CA CYS A 241 -23.08 0.97 -9.30
C CYS A 241 -23.93 2.24 -9.33
N TYR A 242 -23.31 3.42 -9.47
CA TYR A 242 -24.05 4.67 -9.61
C TYR A 242 -24.78 4.80 -10.95
N LYS A 243 -24.25 4.27 -12.04
CA LYS A 243 -24.85 4.31 -13.38
C LYS A 243 -26.15 3.51 -13.44
N PHE A 244 -26.15 2.32 -12.87
CA PHE A 244 -27.29 1.39 -12.92
C PHE A 244 -28.16 1.41 -11.66
N GLY A 245 -27.70 1.99 -10.56
CA GLY A 245 -28.42 2.00 -9.28
C GLY A 245 -28.26 0.69 -8.51
N GLU A 246 -27.18 -0.06 -8.75
CA GLU A 246 -26.90 -1.33 -8.10
C GLU A 246 -26.28 -1.10 -6.71
N GLY A 247 -27.06 -1.27 -5.67
CA GLY A 247 -26.61 -1.09 -4.26
C GLY A 247 -26.38 0.36 -3.83
N LEU A 248 -26.43 1.32 -4.75
CA LEU A 248 -26.34 2.76 -4.52
C LEU A 248 -27.50 3.49 -5.22
N VAL A 249 -27.86 4.66 -4.70
CA VAL A 249 -28.85 5.50 -5.38
C VAL A 249 -28.29 5.93 -6.73
N ARG A 250 -29.06 5.71 -7.79
CA ARG A 250 -28.66 6.04 -9.16
C ARG A 250 -28.29 7.51 -9.31
N SER A 251 -27.08 7.78 -9.80
CA SER A 251 -26.59 9.14 -10.02
C SER A 251 -25.58 9.18 -11.16
N TYR A 252 -26.01 9.72 -12.31
CA TYR A 252 -25.11 9.86 -13.47
C TYR A 252 -23.96 10.84 -13.22
N SER A 253 -24.16 11.82 -12.36
CA SER A 253 -23.11 12.76 -11.95
C SER A 253 -21.98 12.03 -11.21
N GLN A 254 -22.31 11.23 -10.20
CA GLN A 254 -21.34 10.44 -9.46
C GLN A 254 -20.71 9.35 -10.32
N ALA A 255 -21.51 8.67 -11.14
CA ALA A 255 -20.99 7.67 -12.09
C ALA A 255 -19.91 8.27 -12.99
N ARG A 256 -20.16 9.43 -13.56
CA ARG A 256 -19.18 10.12 -14.42
C ARG A 256 -17.94 10.56 -13.68
N LYS A 257 -18.08 11.05 -12.44
CA LYS A 257 -16.95 11.45 -11.60
C LYS A 257 -16.02 10.26 -11.33
N TRP A 258 -16.56 9.14 -10.88
CA TRP A 258 -15.79 7.93 -10.61
C TRP A 258 -15.21 7.29 -11.88
N MET A 259 -15.96 7.30 -12.99
CA MET A 259 -15.47 6.83 -14.30
C MET A 259 -14.26 7.64 -14.75
N LYS A 260 -14.35 8.99 -14.65
CA LYS A 260 -13.23 9.88 -14.98
C LYS A 260 -12.02 9.59 -14.10
N GLN A 261 -12.22 9.46 -12.79
CA GLN A 261 -11.15 9.18 -11.85
C GLN A 261 -10.46 7.84 -12.16
N ALA A 262 -11.23 6.78 -12.45
CA ALA A 262 -10.69 5.50 -12.88
C ALA A 262 -9.89 5.62 -14.20
N ALA A 263 -10.37 6.40 -15.16
CA ALA A 263 -9.69 6.64 -16.43
C ALA A 263 -8.39 7.42 -16.25
N ASP A 264 -8.40 8.48 -15.42
CA ASP A 264 -7.23 9.29 -15.10
C ASP A 264 -6.14 8.46 -14.40
N CYS A 265 -6.54 7.50 -13.58
CA CYS A 265 -5.64 6.56 -12.93
C CYS A 265 -5.17 5.39 -13.83
N GLY A 266 -5.63 5.31 -15.07
CA GLY A 266 -5.13 4.33 -16.05
C GLY A 266 -5.94 3.03 -16.18
N HIS A 267 -7.20 2.98 -15.73
CA HIS A 267 -8.06 1.82 -15.96
C HIS A 267 -8.54 1.78 -17.43
N SER A 268 -8.09 0.78 -18.21
CA SER A 268 -8.30 0.71 -19.65
C SER A 268 -9.78 0.76 -20.08
N LYS A 269 -10.65 -0.04 -19.43
CA LYS A 269 -12.09 -0.01 -19.70
C LYS A 269 -12.73 1.33 -19.35
N ALA A 270 -12.29 1.96 -18.24
CA ALA A 270 -12.79 3.28 -17.87
C ALA A 270 -12.34 4.35 -18.87
N GLN A 271 -11.11 4.29 -19.36
CA GLN A 271 -10.60 5.17 -20.41
C GLN A 271 -11.44 5.03 -21.69
N TYR A 272 -11.74 3.79 -22.09
CA TYR A 272 -12.59 3.53 -23.26
C TYR A 272 -14.01 4.10 -23.07
N GLU A 273 -14.73 3.71 -21.99
CA GLU A 273 -16.10 4.17 -21.76
C GLU A 273 -16.19 5.69 -21.58
N TYR A 274 -15.20 6.28 -20.86
CA TYR A 274 -15.15 7.72 -20.67
C TYR A 274 -14.85 8.45 -21.98
N GLY A 275 -13.95 7.92 -22.82
CA GLY A 275 -13.67 8.42 -24.16
C GLY A 275 -14.90 8.42 -25.06
N VAL A 276 -15.67 7.33 -25.09
CA VAL A 276 -16.94 7.24 -25.82
C VAL A 276 -17.95 8.26 -25.30
N ALA A 277 -18.06 8.42 -23.96
CA ALA A 277 -18.95 9.43 -23.37
C ALA A 277 -18.53 10.88 -23.68
N LEU A 278 -17.26 11.16 -23.87
CA LEU A 278 -16.77 12.47 -24.33
C LEU A 278 -17.11 12.70 -25.80
N PHE A 279 -16.96 11.66 -26.63
CA PHE A 279 -17.32 11.74 -28.04
C PHE A 279 -18.80 12.05 -28.22
N SER A 280 -19.71 11.43 -27.50
CA SER A 280 -21.14 11.75 -27.53
C SER A 280 -21.46 13.19 -27.12
N LYS A 281 -20.56 13.87 -26.39
CA LYS A 281 -20.66 15.28 -26.03
C LYS A 281 -19.94 16.24 -26.98
N GLN A 282 -19.46 15.72 -28.11
CA GLN A 282 -18.70 16.48 -29.12
C GLN A 282 -17.32 16.97 -28.63
N GLU A 283 -16.82 16.47 -27.48
CA GLU A 283 -15.48 16.77 -26.97
C GLU A 283 -14.41 15.88 -27.67
N LYS A 284 -14.34 15.97 -29.00
CA LYS A 284 -13.58 15.04 -29.87
C LYS A 284 -12.11 14.90 -29.48
N MET A 285 -11.41 15.99 -29.21
CA MET A 285 -9.99 15.96 -28.88
C MET A 285 -9.75 15.19 -27.56
N LYS A 286 -10.51 15.50 -26.51
CA LYS A 286 -10.41 14.77 -25.24
C LYS A 286 -10.81 13.31 -25.39
N ALA A 287 -11.83 13.01 -26.19
CA ALA A 287 -12.24 11.63 -26.48
C ALA A 287 -11.08 10.83 -27.07
N VAL A 288 -10.36 11.39 -28.08
CA VAL A 288 -9.22 10.72 -28.70
C VAL A 288 -8.08 10.49 -27.70
N VAL A 289 -7.82 11.43 -26.78
CA VAL A 289 -6.79 11.23 -25.74
C VAL A 289 -7.09 9.97 -24.93
N TYR A 290 -8.30 9.83 -24.36
CA TYR A 290 -8.64 8.67 -23.54
C TYR A 290 -8.75 7.37 -24.36
N LEU A 291 -9.22 7.43 -25.60
CA LEU A 291 -9.29 6.27 -26.50
C LEU A 291 -7.89 5.80 -26.92
N GLU A 292 -6.95 6.72 -27.13
CA GLU A 292 -5.55 6.37 -27.42
C GLU A 292 -4.89 5.71 -26.21
N LEU A 293 -5.10 6.27 -25.01
CA LEU A 293 -4.59 5.66 -23.76
C LEU A 293 -5.17 4.25 -23.58
N ALA A 294 -6.47 4.05 -23.79
CA ALA A 294 -7.11 2.74 -23.74
C ALA A 294 -6.54 1.76 -24.78
N THR A 295 -6.25 2.25 -26.00
CA THR A 295 -5.63 1.44 -27.07
C THR A 295 -4.22 1.00 -26.68
N ARG A 296 -3.41 1.91 -26.14
CA ARG A 296 -2.05 1.59 -25.61
C ARG A 296 -2.09 0.61 -24.42
N ALA A 297 -3.18 0.64 -23.66
CA ALA A 297 -3.42 -0.30 -22.55
C ALA A 297 -4.01 -1.66 -23.01
N GLY A 298 -4.17 -1.88 -24.33
CA GLY A 298 -4.62 -3.15 -24.90
C GLY A 298 -6.13 -3.30 -25.06
N GLU A 299 -6.93 -2.22 -24.93
CA GLU A 299 -8.37 -2.24 -25.18
C GLU A 299 -8.64 -2.12 -26.69
N SER A 300 -8.86 -3.25 -27.35
CA SER A 300 -8.99 -3.33 -28.81
C SER A 300 -10.19 -2.52 -29.38
N ALA A 301 -11.30 -2.48 -28.62
CA ALA A 301 -12.50 -1.73 -29.01
C ALA A 301 -12.23 -0.22 -29.15
N ALA A 302 -11.27 0.31 -28.38
CA ALA A 302 -10.93 1.73 -28.40
C ALA A 302 -10.29 2.16 -29.71
N ALA A 303 -9.51 1.30 -30.37
CA ALA A 303 -8.81 1.63 -31.61
C ALA A 303 -9.76 1.96 -32.74
N HIS A 304 -10.85 1.22 -32.91
CA HIS A 304 -11.84 1.48 -33.95
C HIS A 304 -12.51 2.84 -33.77
N VAL A 305 -13.04 3.12 -32.57
CA VAL A 305 -13.72 4.39 -32.27
C VAL A 305 -12.76 5.58 -32.41
N LYS A 306 -11.54 5.44 -31.93
CA LYS A 306 -10.48 6.44 -32.06
C LYS A 306 -10.25 6.81 -33.53
N ASN A 307 -10.06 5.82 -34.42
CA ASN A 307 -9.76 6.04 -35.82
C ASN A 307 -10.89 6.80 -36.54
N VAL A 308 -12.16 6.47 -36.26
CA VAL A 308 -13.32 7.20 -36.76
C VAL A 308 -13.27 8.68 -36.35
N ILE A 309 -12.91 8.99 -35.13
CA ILE A 309 -12.83 10.36 -34.62
C ILE A 309 -11.64 11.10 -35.24
N LEU A 310 -10.48 10.43 -35.37
CA LEU A 310 -9.28 11.02 -35.97
C LEU A 310 -9.50 11.48 -37.41
N GLN A 311 -10.31 10.77 -38.19
CA GLN A 311 -10.67 11.20 -39.56
C GLN A 311 -11.42 12.54 -39.60
N GLN A 312 -12.10 12.89 -38.49
CA GLN A 312 -12.86 14.13 -38.35
C GLN A 312 -12.04 15.29 -37.77
N LEU A 313 -10.79 15.09 -37.44
CA LEU A 313 -9.90 16.10 -36.87
C LEU A 313 -8.88 16.60 -37.88
N SER A 314 -8.52 17.90 -37.80
CA SER A 314 -7.42 18.48 -38.57
C SER A 314 -6.07 17.86 -38.20
N ALA A 315 -5.07 17.97 -39.10
CA ALA A 315 -3.72 17.47 -38.83
C ALA A 315 -3.14 18.08 -37.54
N THR A 316 -3.25 19.40 -37.37
CA THR A 316 -2.76 20.11 -36.17
C THR A 316 -3.42 19.63 -34.86
N SER A 317 -4.74 19.30 -34.92
CA SER A 317 -5.45 18.76 -33.76
C SER A 317 -5.00 17.34 -33.43
N ARG A 318 -4.66 16.52 -34.42
CA ARG A 318 -4.13 15.17 -34.23
C ARG A 318 -2.76 15.21 -33.55
N ASP A 319 -1.86 16.08 -34.04
CA ASP A 319 -0.52 16.25 -33.48
C ASP A 319 -0.59 16.73 -32.02
N HIS A 320 -1.49 17.68 -31.72
CA HIS A 320 -1.71 18.16 -30.35
C HIS A 320 -2.20 17.06 -29.42
N VAL A 321 -3.15 16.24 -29.86
CA VAL A 321 -3.65 15.09 -29.07
C VAL A 321 -2.52 14.09 -28.79
N MET A 322 -1.71 13.76 -29.79
CA MET A 322 -0.59 12.82 -29.61
C MET A 322 0.44 13.37 -28.62
N CYS A 323 0.74 14.67 -28.69
CA CYS A 323 1.60 15.32 -27.71
C CYS A 323 1.06 15.21 -26.28
N ILE A 324 -0.26 15.39 -26.07
CA ILE A 324 -0.90 15.21 -24.76
C ILE A 324 -0.74 13.78 -24.27
N VAL A 325 -1.00 12.79 -25.14
CA VAL A 325 -0.91 11.36 -24.79
C VAL A 325 0.50 10.94 -24.45
N ASP A 326 1.51 11.42 -25.20
CA ASP A 326 2.91 11.07 -24.97
C ASP A 326 3.45 11.65 -23.64
N ASN A 327 2.90 12.80 -23.23
CA ASN A 327 3.21 13.41 -21.93
C ASN A 327 2.27 12.97 -20.80
N TRP A 328 1.33 12.06 -21.07
CA TRP A 328 0.36 11.62 -20.07
C TRP A 328 1.05 10.88 -18.93
N ARG A 329 0.81 11.36 -17.72
CA ARG A 329 1.14 10.63 -16.50
C ARG A 329 -0.16 10.29 -15.79
N ALA A 330 -0.40 8.99 -15.59
CA ALA A 330 -1.54 8.57 -14.78
C ALA A 330 -1.48 9.25 -13.41
N SER A 331 -2.62 9.80 -12.98
CA SER A 331 -2.72 10.37 -11.64
C SER A 331 -2.42 9.24 -10.64
N SER A 332 -1.35 9.37 -9.86
CA SER A 332 -1.15 8.45 -8.75
C SER A 332 -2.35 8.64 -7.83
N SER A 333 -3.12 7.57 -7.61
CA SER A 333 -4.05 7.56 -6.49
C SER A 333 -3.23 7.85 -5.25
N SER A 334 -3.43 9.03 -4.65
CA SER A 334 -2.81 9.39 -3.39
C SER A 334 -3.21 8.34 -2.36
N SER A 335 -2.29 7.44 -2.10
CA SER A 335 -2.35 6.49 -0.99
C SER A 335 -2.07 7.20 0.33
#